data_82695c4674d64e37a131ca812b6240c4
#
_entry.id   82695c4674d64e37a131ca812b6240c4
#
_cell.length_a   1.000
_cell.length_b   1.000
_cell.length_c   1.000
_cell.angle_alpha   90.00
_cell.angle_beta   90.00
_cell.angle_gamma   90.00
#
_symmetry.space_group_name_H-M   'P 1'
#
loop_
_entity.id
_entity.type
_entity.pdbx_description
1 polymer ?
#
loop_
_entity_poly.entity_id
_entity_poly.type
_entity_poly.pdbx_seq_one_letter_code
_entity_poly.pdbx_strand_id
1 'polypeptide(L)'
;MKKIRKYGIILFAGLCACAAWSCEEDKTDRKFTPKDPVIKLGGDVEVGKAGGSYTVPIESNLPWRVRSEADWILLGEVENGMGDGEFTFTVSPNKTLFEREGRVTAWITDEYAQSIRVVQAPSSPEDLEVHWYVKTDGSADNDGMTWETATTLHNALSKSINGNFIHVAAGTYVPEQSLAGSKGAAEDATFEISANVSLIGG
;
A
#
# COMPACT_ATOMS: atom_id res chain seq x y z
N MET A 1 57.33 85.79 8.27
CA MET A 1 57.00 85.06 9.51
C MET A 1 55.98 84.00 9.19
N LYS A 2 56.37 82.72 9.15
CA LYS A 2 55.58 81.56 9.48
C LYS A 2 56.44 80.34 9.23
N LYS A 3 56.74 79.62 10.29
CA LYS A 3 57.56 78.40 10.30
C LYS A 3 56.77 77.24 9.65
N ILE A 4 57.35 76.56 8.68
CA ILE A 4 56.88 75.32 8.12
C ILE A 4 57.58 74.19 8.88
N ARG A 5 56.79 73.42 9.60
CA ARG A 5 57.24 72.22 10.28
C ARG A 5 57.27 71.04 9.24
N LYS A 6 58.48 70.47 9.09
CA LYS A 6 58.69 69.23 8.35
C LYS A 6 58.17 68.05 9.19
N TYR A 7 57.27 67.35 8.69
CA TYR A 7 56.86 66.01 9.23
C TYR A 7 57.67 64.95 8.48
N GLY A 8 58.50 64.25 9.26
CA GLY A 8 59.20 63.07 8.74
C GLY A 8 58.26 61.89 8.52
N ILE A 9 58.38 61.33 7.36
CA ILE A 9 57.68 60.08 7.03
C ILE A 9 58.53 58.92 7.55
N ILE A 10 58.04 58.23 8.58
CA ILE A 10 58.64 56.99 9.06
C ILE A 10 58.08 55.89 8.18
N LEU A 11 58.90 55.32 7.30
CA LEU A 11 58.59 54.11 6.56
C LEU A 11 58.66 52.91 7.51
N PHE A 12 57.52 52.40 7.89
CA PHE A 12 57.44 51.13 8.59
C PHE A 12 57.45 49.99 7.54
N ALA A 13 58.61 49.38 7.36
CA ALA A 13 58.74 48.14 6.60
C ALA A 13 58.17 47.01 7.43
N GLY A 14 56.85 46.74 7.24
CA GLY A 14 56.19 45.56 7.79
C GLY A 14 56.66 44.32 7.07
N LEU A 15 57.50 43.53 7.72
CA LEU A 15 57.91 42.20 7.29
C LEU A 15 56.69 41.27 7.41
N CYS A 16 55.96 41.08 6.31
CA CYS A 16 54.88 40.12 6.23
C CYS A 16 55.53 38.74 6.16
N ALA A 17 55.73 38.11 7.31
CA ALA A 17 56.04 36.69 7.39
C ALA A 17 54.75 35.93 7.04
N CYS A 18 54.54 35.62 5.76
CA CYS A 18 53.60 34.62 5.30
C CYS A 18 54.08 33.26 5.85
N ALA A 19 53.54 32.88 7.03
CA ALA A 19 53.60 31.50 7.44
C ALA A 19 52.81 30.70 6.38
N ALA A 20 53.54 30.10 5.44
CA ALA A 20 53.01 29.05 4.62
C ALA A 20 52.63 27.92 5.57
N TRP A 21 51.36 27.90 6.00
CA TRP A 21 50.77 26.65 6.47
C TRP A 21 50.75 25.73 5.26
N SER A 22 51.80 24.94 5.15
CA SER A 22 51.77 23.71 4.38
C SER A 22 50.65 22.91 5.00
N CYS A 23 49.52 22.84 4.30
CA CYS A 23 48.64 21.71 4.47
C CYS A 23 49.49 20.49 4.13
N GLU A 24 49.99 19.83 5.14
CA GLU A 24 50.42 18.46 5.01
C GLU A 24 49.19 17.71 4.51
N GLU A 25 49.11 17.49 3.19
CA GLU A 25 48.19 16.49 2.64
C GLU A 25 48.54 15.20 3.36
N ASP A 26 47.61 14.77 4.21
CA ASP A 26 47.68 13.46 4.85
C ASP A 26 47.65 12.43 3.72
N LYS A 27 48.88 12.08 3.26
CA LYS A 27 49.12 11.05 2.24
C LYS A 27 48.89 9.64 2.79
N THR A 28 47.98 9.50 3.71
CA THR A 28 47.30 8.22 3.88
C THR A 28 46.46 8.05 2.66
N ASP A 29 47.08 7.49 1.64
CA ASP A 29 46.47 7.04 0.40
C ASP A 29 45.42 5.96 0.75
N ARG A 30 44.32 6.37 1.34
CA ARG A 30 43.14 5.56 1.46
C ARG A 30 42.53 5.52 0.06
N LYS A 31 43.17 4.71 -0.76
CA LYS A 31 42.63 4.36 -2.04
C LYS A 31 41.22 3.85 -1.80
N PHE A 32 40.22 4.71 -2.05
CA PHE A 32 38.83 4.27 -2.08
C PHE A 32 38.75 3.24 -3.20
N THR A 33 38.67 1.99 -2.82
CA THR A 33 38.39 0.91 -3.76
C THR A 33 36.88 0.72 -3.72
N PRO A 34 36.14 1.12 -4.77
CA PRO A 34 34.70 0.85 -4.84
C PRO A 34 34.49 -0.64 -4.70
N LYS A 35 33.59 -1.05 -3.83
CA LYS A 35 33.14 -2.45 -3.76
C LYS A 35 32.15 -2.67 -4.90
N ASP A 36 32.28 -3.79 -5.59
CA ASP A 36 31.25 -4.23 -6.53
C ASP A 36 29.91 -4.37 -5.76
N PRO A 37 28.81 -3.78 -6.25
CA PRO A 37 27.53 -3.89 -5.58
C PRO A 37 27.07 -5.35 -5.51
N VAL A 38 26.63 -5.75 -4.32
CA VAL A 38 26.02 -7.07 -4.08
C VAL A 38 24.68 -6.82 -3.41
N ILE A 39 23.62 -7.39 -3.97
CA ILE A 39 22.31 -7.46 -3.36
C ILE A 39 21.69 -8.82 -3.63
N LYS A 40 21.19 -9.48 -2.56
CA LYS A 40 20.46 -10.74 -2.66
C LYS A 40 19.27 -10.68 -1.73
N LEU A 41 18.17 -11.22 -2.16
CA LEU A 41 16.93 -11.36 -1.39
C LEU A 41 16.68 -12.83 -1.06
N GLY A 42 15.79 -13.04 -0.11
CA GLY A 42 15.16 -14.34 0.10
C GLY A 42 14.39 -14.81 -1.15
N GLY A 43 13.84 -16.01 -1.09
CA GLY A 43 13.04 -16.56 -2.18
C GLY A 43 11.67 -15.91 -2.32
N ASP A 44 10.96 -16.31 -3.40
CA ASP A 44 9.55 -15.93 -3.63
C ASP A 44 8.67 -16.32 -2.43
N VAL A 45 7.58 -15.58 -2.25
CA VAL A 45 6.67 -15.73 -1.12
C VAL A 45 5.29 -16.17 -1.60
N GLU A 46 4.83 -17.32 -1.10
CA GLU A 46 3.46 -17.79 -1.30
C GLU A 46 2.61 -17.36 -0.10
N VAL A 47 1.47 -16.75 -0.39
CA VAL A 47 0.59 -16.11 0.58
C VAL A 47 -0.81 -16.73 0.49
N GLY A 48 -1.35 -17.10 1.63
CA GLY A 48 -2.76 -17.54 1.70
C GLY A 48 -3.73 -16.37 1.44
N LYS A 49 -4.99 -16.70 1.14
CA LYS A 49 -6.06 -15.73 0.84
C LYS A 49 -6.24 -14.63 1.90
N ALA A 50 -6.02 -14.95 3.17
CA ALA A 50 -6.15 -13.99 4.28
C ALA A 50 -5.05 -12.91 4.31
N GLY A 51 -3.98 -13.08 3.53
CA GLY A 51 -2.81 -12.21 3.61
C GLY A 51 -1.96 -12.49 4.85
N GLY A 52 -1.23 -11.48 5.31
CA GLY A 52 -0.37 -11.58 6.49
C GLY A 52 0.89 -10.75 6.37
N SER A 53 1.73 -10.80 7.39
CA SER A 53 3.02 -10.09 7.43
C SER A 53 4.16 -11.06 7.17
N TYR A 54 5.14 -10.61 6.38
CA TYR A 54 6.27 -11.39 5.92
C TYR A 54 7.56 -10.61 6.12
N THR A 55 8.63 -11.31 6.52
CA THR A 55 9.96 -10.74 6.67
C THR A 55 10.88 -11.36 5.64
N VAL A 56 11.63 -10.51 4.93
CA VAL A 56 12.56 -10.94 3.88
C VAL A 56 13.97 -10.48 4.24
N PRO A 57 14.93 -11.41 4.35
CA PRO A 57 16.32 -11.06 4.56
C PRO A 57 16.94 -10.45 3.29
N ILE A 58 17.83 -9.50 3.50
CA ILE A 58 18.66 -8.88 2.48
C ILE A 58 20.13 -9.10 2.83
N GLU A 59 20.90 -9.65 1.88
CA GLU A 59 22.36 -9.60 1.90
C GLU A 59 22.83 -8.46 0.99
N SER A 60 23.50 -7.46 1.54
CA SER A 60 24.02 -6.34 0.75
C SER A 60 25.32 -5.80 1.34
N ASN A 61 26.20 -5.31 0.48
CA ASN A 61 27.44 -4.66 0.91
C ASN A 61 27.39 -3.12 0.80
N LEU A 62 26.24 -2.57 0.36
CA LEU A 62 26.01 -1.15 0.15
C LEU A 62 24.60 -0.74 0.65
N PRO A 63 24.31 0.56 0.76
CA PRO A 63 22.96 1.02 1.06
C PRO A 63 21.94 0.56 0.02
N TRP A 64 20.79 0.12 0.48
CA TRP A 64 19.69 -0.40 -0.35
C TRP A 64 18.36 0.27 0.00
N ARG A 65 17.41 0.15 -0.91
CA ARG A 65 16.03 0.59 -0.76
C ARG A 65 15.08 -0.50 -1.23
N VAL A 66 13.82 -0.43 -0.77
CA VAL A 66 12.77 -1.39 -1.15
C VAL A 66 11.55 -0.64 -1.66
N ARG A 67 10.87 -1.21 -2.66
CA ARG A 67 9.56 -0.75 -3.14
C ARG A 67 8.65 -1.93 -3.40
N SER A 68 7.36 -1.71 -3.24
CA SER A 68 6.31 -2.59 -3.73
C SER A 68 5.81 -2.11 -5.09
N GLU A 69 5.47 -3.05 -5.97
CA GLU A 69 4.89 -2.78 -7.28
C GLU A 69 3.38 -3.09 -7.32
N ALA A 70 2.79 -3.39 -6.15
CA ALA A 70 1.37 -3.73 -6.03
C ALA A 70 0.74 -3.05 -4.81
N ASP A 71 -0.41 -2.41 -4.99
CA ASP A 71 -1.12 -1.66 -3.94
C ASP A 71 -1.57 -2.53 -2.76
N TRP A 72 -1.71 -3.82 -2.97
CA TRP A 72 -2.10 -4.78 -1.95
C TRP A 72 -0.92 -5.37 -1.15
N ILE A 73 0.32 -4.98 -1.47
CA ILE A 73 1.54 -5.29 -0.73
C ILE A 73 2.06 -4.00 -0.09
N LEU A 74 1.86 -3.85 1.20
CA LEU A 74 2.23 -2.67 1.96
C LEU A 74 3.58 -2.89 2.64
N LEU A 75 4.56 -2.06 2.35
CA LEU A 75 5.85 -2.11 3.03
C LEU A 75 5.70 -1.72 4.50
N GLY A 76 6.52 -2.31 5.37
CA GLY A 76 6.66 -1.92 6.75
C GLY A 76 7.49 -0.63 6.93
N GLU A 77 7.92 -0.36 8.16
CA GLU A 77 8.66 0.87 8.46
C GLU A 77 10.06 0.92 7.86
N VAL A 78 10.67 -0.25 7.56
CA VAL A 78 12.02 -0.35 7.02
C VAL A 78 11.96 -0.47 5.51
N GLU A 79 12.12 0.66 4.83
CA GLU A 79 12.17 0.73 3.36
C GLU A 79 13.58 0.92 2.81
N ASN A 80 14.58 1.05 3.68
CA ASN A 80 15.98 1.22 3.33
C ASN A 80 16.91 0.74 4.44
N GLY A 81 18.15 0.43 4.09
CA GLY A 81 19.17 0.02 5.04
C GLY A 81 20.58 0.09 4.47
N MET A 82 21.56 -0.35 5.25
CA MET A 82 22.97 -0.43 4.85
C MET A 82 23.55 -1.78 5.25
N GLY A 83 24.14 -2.49 4.32
CA GLY A 83 24.67 -3.82 4.55
C GLY A 83 23.56 -4.87 4.67
N ASP A 84 23.87 -5.99 5.31
CA ASP A 84 22.90 -7.04 5.55
C ASP A 84 21.78 -6.55 6.47
N GLY A 85 20.57 -7.04 6.25
CA GLY A 85 19.40 -6.63 7.03
C GLY A 85 18.16 -7.42 6.65
N GLU A 86 17.01 -6.84 6.98
CA GLU A 86 15.71 -7.40 6.61
C GLU A 86 14.70 -6.27 6.41
N PHE A 87 13.66 -6.55 5.65
CA PHE A 87 12.49 -5.71 5.55
C PHE A 87 11.22 -6.53 5.74
N THR A 88 10.16 -5.86 6.13
CA THR A 88 8.84 -6.47 6.29
C THR A 88 7.85 -5.88 5.32
N PHE A 89 6.88 -6.68 4.91
CA PHE A 89 5.71 -6.21 4.19
C PHE A 89 4.46 -6.95 4.66
N THR A 90 3.33 -6.31 4.50
CA THR A 90 2.01 -6.89 4.81
C THR A 90 1.22 -7.02 3.52
N VAL A 91 0.61 -8.19 3.34
CA VAL A 91 -0.25 -8.52 2.21
C VAL A 91 -1.70 -8.41 2.67
N SER A 92 -2.48 -7.58 1.99
CA SER A 92 -3.92 -7.44 2.25
C SER A 92 -4.69 -8.70 1.84
N PRO A 93 -5.84 -9.01 2.45
CA PRO A 93 -6.67 -10.15 2.04
C PRO A 93 -7.03 -10.10 0.55
N ASN A 94 -6.95 -11.24 -0.13
CA ASN A 94 -7.44 -11.37 -1.49
C ASN A 94 -8.95 -11.65 -1.45
N LYS A 95 -9.75 -10.67 -1.83
CA LYS A 95 -11.22 -10.79 -1.89
C LYS A 95 -11.72 -11.08 -3.31
N THR A 96 -10.93 -11.78 -4.12
CA THR A 96 -11.29 -12.18 -5.48
C THR A 96 -11.17 -13.69 -5.64
N LEU A 97 -11.88 -14.24 -6.62
CA LEU A 97 -11.81 -15.67 -6.98
C LEU A 97 -10.58 -16.00 -7.84
N PHE A 98 -9.65 -15.08 -7.96
CA PHE A 98 -8.45 -15.24 -8.79
C PHE A 98 -7.19 -15.10 -7.95
N GLU A 99 -6.20 -15.93 -8.25
CA GLU A 99 -4.83 -15.75 -7.78
C GLU A 99 -4.30 -14.39 -8.26
N ARG A 100 -3.51 -13.75 -7.44
CA ARG A 100 -2.83 -12.51 -7.84
C ARG A 100 -1.35 -12.56 -7.55
N GLU A 101 -0.59 -11.92 -8.40
CA GLU A 101 0.86 -11.82 -8.31
C GLU A 101 1.28 -10.36 -8.20
N GLY A 102 2.28 -10.11 -7.37
CA GLY A 102 2.93 -8.82 -7.23
C GLY A 102 4.42 -9.01 -7.01
N ARG A 103 5.16 -7.90 -6.98
CA ARG A 103 6.60 -7.91 -6.78
C ARG A 103 7.02 -6.91 -5.70
N VAL A 104 8.03 -7.31 -4.95
CA VAL A 104 8.78 -6.42 -4.08
C VAL A 104 10.21 -6.41 -4.57
N THR A 105 10.71 -5.21 -4.85
CA THR A 105 12.04 -5.00 -5.43
C THR A 105 12.92 -4.27 -4.44
N ALA A 106 14.10 -4.82 -4.15
CA ALA A 106 15.16 -4.12 -3.46
C ALA A 106 16.27 -3.75 -4.44
N TRP A 107 16.84 -2.56 -4.29
CA TRP A 107 17.89 -2.07 -5.21
C TRP A 107 18.94 -1.21 -4.50
N ILE A 108 20.13 -1.23 -5.07
CA ILE A 108 21.25 -0.33 -4.75
C ILE A 108 21.29 0.78 -5.81
N THR A 109 21.27 0.39 -7.07
CA THR A 109 21.13 1.25 -8.26
C THR A 109 20.19 0.57 -9.25
N ASP A 110 19.83 1.25 -10.34
CA ASP A 110 18.95 0.69 -11.37
C ASP A 110 19.52 -0.58 -12.02
N GLU A 111 20.85 -0.74 -12.05
CA GLU A 111 21.52 -1.92 -12.59
C GLU A 111 21.65 -3.07 -11.56
N TYR A 112 21.60 -2.72 -10.27
CA TYR A 112 21.75 -3.65 -9.16
C TYR A 112 20.46 -3.70 -8.34
N ALA A 113 19.52 -4.45 -8.86
CA ALA A 113 18.21 -4.68 -8.25
C ALA A 113 17.87 -6.16 -8.24
N GLN A 114 17.17 -6.61 -7.20
CA GLN A 114 16.57 -7.94 -7.13
C GLN A 114 15.13 -7.83 -6.71
N SER A 115 14.30 -8.70 -7.26
CA SER A 115 12.87 -8.77 -6.94
C SER A 115 12.52 -10.17 -6.45
N ILE A 116 11.62 -10.22 -5.48
CA ILE A 116 10.88 -11.42 -5.12
C ILE A 116 9.47 -11.33 -5.68
N ARG A 117 8.95 -12.46 -6.06
CA ARG A 117 7.56 -12.64 -6.47
C ARG A 117 6.73 -12.97 -5.24
N VAL A 118 5.58 -12.32 -5.13
CA VAL A 118 4.59 -12.57 -4.08
C VAL A 118 3.34 -13.08 -4.77
N VAL A 119 3.00 -14.35 -4.55
CA VAL A 119 1.83 -15.01 -5.13
C VAL A 119 0.80 -15.21 -4.04
N GLN A 120 -0.40 -14.67 -4.23
CA GLN A 120 -1.46 -14.82 -3.25
C GLN A 120 -2.63 -15.66 -3.79
N ALA A 121 -2.97 -16.68 -3.03
CA ALA A 121 -4.09 -17.56 -3.34
C ALA A 121 -5.42 -16.80 -3.47
N PRO A 122 -6.34 -17.27 -4.33
CA PRO A 122 -7.69 -16.72 -4.43
C PRO A 122 -8.50 -17.02 -3.18
N SER A 123 -9.55 -16.24 -2.96
CA SER A 123 -10.65 -16.62 -2.06
C SER A 123 -11.52 -17.71 -2.70
N SER A 124 -12.20 -18.48 -1.87
CA SER A 124 -13.26 -19.36 -2.35
C SER A 124 -14.60 -18.60 -2.39
N PRO A 125 -15.59 -19.07 -3.15
CA PRO A 125 -16.94 -18.48 -3.13
C PRO A 125 -17.51 -18.37 -1.71
N GLU A 126 -17.25 -19.38 -0.85
CA GLU A 126 -17.73 -19.42 0.52
C GLU A 126 -17.10 -18.28 1.39
N ASP A 127 -15.89 -17.85 1.07
CA ASP A 127 -15.22 -16.74 1.78
C ASP A 127 -15.80 -15.37 1.41
N LEU A 128 -16.46 -15.28 0.28
CA LEU A 128 -17.07 -14.07 -0.25
C LEU A 128 -18.58 -14.03 0.03
N GLU A 129 -19.11 -15.07 0.69
CA GLU A 129 -20.51 -15.13 1.09
C GLU A 129 -20.85 -14.01 2.06
N VAL A 130 -21.68 -13.10 1.59
CA VAL A 130 -22.33 -12.12 2.44
C VAL A 130 -23.77 -12.54 2.60
N HIS A 131 -24.21 -12.71 3.85
CA HIS A 131 -25.57 -13.05 4.20
C HIS A 131 -26.33 -11.77 4.57
N TRP A 132 -27.36 -11.47 3.80
CA TRP A 132 -28.33 -10.42 4.07
C TRP A 132 -29.55 -11.00 4.74
N TYR A 133 -30.07 -10.35 5.77
CA TYR A 133 -31.29 -10.72 6.46
C TYR A 133 -32.36 -9.67 6.21
N VAL A 134 -33.52 -10.12 5.74
CA VAL A 134 -34.62 -9.27 5.27
C VAL A 134 -35.90 -9.63 5.99
N LYS A 135 -36.57 -8.59 6.52
CA LYS A 135 -37.90 -8.68 7.12
C LYS A 135 -38.86 -7.67 6.50
N THR A 136 -40.17 -7.92 6.60
CA THR A 136 -41.18 -6.97 6.17
C THR A 136 -41.18 -5.66 6.95
N ASP A 137 -40.69 -5.68 8.20
CA ASP A 137 -40.51 -4.55 9.11
C ASP A 137 -39.01 -4.12 9.20
N GLY A 138 -38.20 -4.63 8.30
CA GLY A 138 -36.78 -4.24 8.20
C GLY A 138 -36.61 -2.78 7.80
N SER A 139 -35.52 -2.14 8.22
CA SER A 139 -35.19 -0.77 7.87
C SER A 139 -34.06 -0.70 6.84
N ALA A 140 -34.17 0.20 5.86
CA ALA A 140 -33.09 0.47 4.90
C ALA A 140 -31.83 1.06 5.57
N ASP A 141 -31.97 1.63 6.78
CA ASP A 141 -30.86 2.17 7.56
C ASP A 141 -30.08 1.07 8.32
N ASN A 142 -30.65 -0.13 8.42
CA ASN A 142 -30.00 -1.26 9.05
C ASN A 142 -28.93 -1.87 8.13
N ASP A 143 -27.90 -2.49 8.75
CA ASP A 143 -26.83 -3.16 8.03
C ASP A 143 -27.23 -4.47 7.35
N GLY A 144 -28.34 -5.09 7.80
CA GLY A 144 -28.84 -6.33 7.25
C GLY A 144 -27.99 -7.56 7.54
N MET A 145 -27.05 -7.51 8.47
CA MET A 145 -26.09 -8.59 8.74
C MET A 145 -26.62 -9.65 9.72
N THR A 146 -27.70 -9.36 10.44
CA THR A 146 -28.36 -10.29 11.37
C THR A 146 -29.88 -10.15 11.29
N TRP A 147 -30.61 -11.09 11.89
CA TRP A 147 -32.07 -10.97 12.01
C TRP A 147 -32.52 -9.80 12.87
N GLU A 148 -31.72 -9.37 13.84
CA GLU A 148 -31.99 -8.21 14.70
C GLU A 148 -31.81 -6.88 13.95
N THR A 149 -30.85 -6.85 13.04
CA THR A 149 -30.56 -5.69 12.20
C THR A 149 -31.02 -5.88 10.75
N ALA A 150 -32.11 -6.66 10.57
CA ALA A 150 -32.64 -6.98 9.24
C ALA A 150 -33.00 -5.71 8.46
N THR A 151 -32.71 -5.76 7.16
CA THR A 151 -32.96 -4.65 6.23
C THR A 151 -34.20 -4.93 5.36
N THR A 152 -34.53 -4.01 4.44
CA THR A 152 -35.59 -4.22 3.44
C THR A 152 -35.08 -5.09 2.27
N LEU A 153 -35.99 -5.79 1.59
CA LEU A 153 -35.62 -6.60 0.42
C LEU A 153 -34.96 -5.75 -0.68
N HIS A 154 -35.52 -4.56 -0.92
CA HIS A 154 -34.98 -3.63 -1.89
C HIS A 154 -33.51 -3.21 -1.56
N ASN A 155 -33.25 -2.86 -0.29
CA ASN A 155 -31.91 -2.48 0.13
C ASN A 155 -30.91 -3.66 0.02
N ALA A 156 -31.32 -4.87 0.40
CA ALA A 156 -30.48 -6.07 0.24
C ALA A 156 -30.17 -6.35 -1.23
N LEU A 157 -31.16 -6.30 -2.12
CA LEU A 157 -30.96 -6.53 -3.56
C LEU A 157 -30.04 -5.47 -4.19
N SER A 158 -30.23 -4.19 -3.82
CA SER A 158 -29.40 -3.09 -4.38
C SER A 158 -27.94 -3.12 -3.96
N LYS A 159 -27.64 -3.72 -2.80
CA LYS A 159 -26.28 -3.84 -2.26
C LYS A 159 -25.63 -5.21 -2.52
N SER A 160 -26.40 -6.18 -2.94
CA SER A 160 -25.90 -7.54 -3.19
C SER A 160 -24.99 -7.59 -4.41
N ILE A 161 -23.94 -8.41 -4.30
CA ILE A 161 -23.04 -8.77 -5.38
C ILE A 161 -23.09 -10.28 -5.65
N ASN A 162 -22.47 -10.74 -6.72
CA ASN A 162 -22.40 -12.16 -7.05
C ASN A 162 -21.92 -13.00 -5.86
N GLY A 163 -22.64 -14.09 -5.60
CA GLY A 163 -22.34 -15.04 -4.53
C GLY A 163 -22.96 -14.68 -3.17
N ASN A 164 -23.72 -13.58 -3.07
CA ASN A 164 -24.40 -13.24 -1.82
C ASN A 164 -25.66 -14.08 -1.61
N PHE A 165 -26.03 -14.25 -0.34
CA PHE A 165 -27.23 -14.92 0.13
C PHE A 165 -28.19 -13.91 0.77
N ILE A 166 -29.46 -13.92 0.38
CA ILE A 166 -30.48 -13.07 0.96
C ILE A 166 -31.49 -13.96 1.66
N HIS A 167 -31.49 -13.97 2.99
CA HIS A 167 -32.43 -14.66 3.83
C HIS A 167 -33.68 -13.80 4.03
N VAL A 168 -34.80 -14.25 3.52
CA VAL A 168 -36.07 -13.52 3.51
C VAL A 168 -37.00 -14.13 4.52
N ALA A 169 -37.40 -13.41 5.56
CA ALA A 169 -38.42 -13.86 6.51
C ALA A 169 -39.76 -14.03 5.83
N ALA A 170 -40.59 -14.91 6.37
CA ALA A 170 -41.95 -15.08 5.87
C ALA A 170 -42.72 -13.75 5.91
N GLY A 171 -43.43 -13.45 4.81
CA GLY A 171 -44.19 -12.19 4.71
C GLY A 171 -44.52 -11.81 3.27
N THR A 172 -45.23 -10.71 3.11
CA THR A 172 -45.53 -10.13 1.81
C THR A 172 -44.60 -8.94 1.55
N TYR A 173 -43.82 -8.98 0.49
CA TYR A 173 -42.91 -7.94 0.06
C TYR A 173 -43.44 -7.28 -1.20
N VAL A 174 -43.59 -5.99 -1.18
CA VAL A 174 -44.10 -5.20 -2.30
C VAL A 174 -42.93 -4.36 -2.87
N PRO A 175 -42.71 -4.41 -4.19
CA PRO A 175 -41.67 -3.55 -4.81
C PRO A 175 -42.14 -2.10 -4.75
N GLU A 176 -41.22 -1.21 -4.36
CA GLU A 176 -41.46 0.23 -4.19
C GLU A 176 -40.85 1.08 -5.31
N GLN A 177 -40.03 0.45 -6.14
CA GLN A 177 -39.30 1.18 -7.19
C GLN A 177 -39.58 0.60 -8.56
N SER A 178 -39.79 1.49 -9.51
CA SER A 178 -39.90 1.13 -10.92
C SER A 178 -38.51 0.93 -11.53
N LEU A 179 -38.42 0.05 -12.54
CA LEU A 179 -37.20 -0.11 -13.32
C LEU A 179 -36.75 1.22 -13.94
N ALA A 180 -35.43 1.39 -14.05
CA ALA A 180 -34.86 2.53 -14.73
C ALA A 180 -35.38 2.60 -16.19
N GLY A 181 -36.02 3.69 -16.55
CA GLY A 181 -36.63 3.88 -17.88
C GLY A 181 -38.13 3.52 -17.96
N SER A 182 -38.74 3.01 -16.88
CA SER A 182 -40.19 2.87 -16.82
C SER A 182 -40.89 4.20 -16.62
N LYS A 183 -42.18 4.29 -16.93
CA LYS A 183 -42.94 5.55 -16.80
C LYS A 183 -43.35 5.91 -15.38
N GLY A 184 -42.87 5.13 -14.38
CA GLY A 184 -43.13 5.40 -12.96
C GLY A 184 -44.55 5.11 -12.49
N ALA A 185 -45.28 4.30 -13.21
CA ALA A 185 -46.58 3.80 -12.75
C ALA A 185 -46.39 2.75 -11.65
N ALA A 186 -47.31 2.65 -10.69
CA ALA A 186 -47.22 1.68 -9.61
C ALA A 186 -47.16 0.24 -10.09
N GLU A 187 -47.78 -0.04 -11.24
CA GLU A 187 -47.74 -1.33 -11.94
C GLU A 187 -46.38 -1.69 -12.57
N ASP A 188 -45.50 -0.71 -12.73
CA ASP A 188 -44.12 -0.89 -13.22
C ASP A 188 -43.12 -1.19 -12.09
N ALA A 189 -43.59 -1.23 -10.84
CA ALA A 189 -42.74 -1.52 -9.70
C ALA A 189 -42.31 -2.99 -9.69
N THR A 190 -41.05 -3.27 -9.51
CA THR A 190 -40.50 -4.63 -9.53
C THR A 190 -39.29 -4.75 -8.60
N PHE A 191 -38.92 -5.99 -8.27
CA PHE A 191 -37.63 -6.29 -7.65
C PHE A 191 -36.61 -6.56 -8.74
N GLU A 192 -35.57 -5.77 -8.81
CA GLU A 192 -34.46 -5.96 -9.72
C GLU A 192 -33.40 -6.85 -9.08
N ILE A 193 -33.06 -7.97 -9.70
CA ILE A 193 -31.97 -8.85 -9.29
C ILE A 193 -30.85 -8.67 -10.32
N SER A 194 -29.96 -7.72 -10.08
CA SER A 194 -28.85 -7.38 -11.00
C SER A 194 -27.59 -8.24 -10.81
N ALA A 195 -27.54 -9.05 -9.77
CA ALA A 195 -26.43 -9.92 -9.43
C ALA A 195 -26.87 -11.39 -9.32
N ASN A 196 -25.93 -12.31 -9.48
CA ASN A 196 -26.18 -13.73 -9.23
C ASN A 196 -26.17 -13.99 -7.71
N VAL A 197 -27.34 -13.83 -7.07
CA VAL A 197 -27.56 -13.99 -5.65
C VAL A 197 -28.52 -15.15 -5.37
N SER A 198 -28.41 -15.75 -4.18
CA SER A 198 -29.32 -16.81 -3.71
C SER A 198 -30.35 -16.20 -2.76
N LEU A 199 -31.64 -16.24 -3.15
CA LEU A 199 -32.73 -15.90 -2.25
C LEU A 199 -33.18 -17.14 -1.50
N ILE A 200 -33.16 -17.08 -0.18
CA ILE A 200 -33.59 -18.16 0.73
C ILE A 200 -34.79 -17.67 1.51
N GLY A 201 -35.94 -18.20 1.16
CA GLY A 201 -37.19 -17.91 1.86
C GLY A 201 -37.50 -18.92 2.95
N GLY A 202 -38.20 -18.52 4.01
CA GLY A 202 -38.68 -19.33 5.10
C GLY A 202 -40.20 -19.22 5.27
#